data_64940b3c0df14d11ae7691ff95b8688f
#
_entry.id   64940b3c0df14d11ae7691ff95b8688f
#
_cell.length_a   1.000
_cell.length_b   1.000
_cell.length_c   1.000
_cell.angle_alpha   90.00
_cell.angle_beta   90.00
_cell.angle_gamma   90.00
#
_symmetry.space_group_name_H-M   'P 1'
#
loop_
_entity.id
_entity.type
_entity.pdbx_description
1 polymer ?
#
loop_
_entity_poly.entity_id
_entity_poly.type
_entity_poly.pdbx_seq_one_letter_code
_entity_poly.pdbx_strand_id
1 'polypeptide(L)'
;MNLSPKFFAKILLFGEYGVIRDAMALSIPYTNFSGVLCFPDGKANPSQEASTESLVRFTTYLEELESQGILIADLDLASLRADLDRGLYFDSSIPQGYGVGSSGAMVAALYARYAHNPMPLDQANDPEKLQAMKAEMAQMEGFFHGRSSGMDPTICYLQLPLLLRSAQDIGTVSMPDLPLNGRGGVFLLNSGGPGETQPMVQIFMDKLKEEGFRRLMTEQFKCYNDACVAAFLEGKTEVLLRELKKLSGLVLANFGPMIPSDYHNLWQKGIDTNAYYLKLCGSGGGGYILGFAPDLEQAQAELDPHRMDVVLRF
;
A
#
# COMPACT_ATOMS: atom_id res chain seq x y z
N MET A 1 -0.86 -3.46 -31.89
CA MET A 1 -0.81 -4.03 -30.54
C MET A 1 -1.43 -3.01 -29.59
N ASN A 2 -2.64 -3.28 -29.07
CA ASN A 2 -3.18 -2.46 -27.98
C ASN A 2 -2.34 -2.79 -26.75
N LEU A 3 -1.46 -1.89 -26.35
CA LEU A 3 -0.70 -2.00 -25.10
C LEU A 3 -1.72 -1.94 -23.96
N SER A 4 -1.85 -3.02 -23.19
CA SER A 4 -2.64 -2.99 -21.96
C SER A 4 -2.08 -1.91 -21.03
N PRO A 5 -2.93 -1.17 -20.30
CA PRO A 5 -2.44 -0.14 -19.38
C PRO A 5 -1.58 -0.75 -18.29
N LYS A 6 -0.55 0.00 -17.85
CA LYS A 6 0.29 -0.37 -16.71
C LYS A 6 -0.37 0.12 -15.42
N PHE A 7 -0.31 -0.72 -14.39
CA PHE A 7 -0.76 -0.40 -13.05
C PHE A 7 0.46 -0.34 -12.13
N PHE A 8 0.69 0.84 -11.55
CA PHE A 8 1.85 1.06 -10.69
C PHE A 8 1.62 0.53 -9.28
N ALA A 9 2.73 0.26 -8.60
CA ALA A 9 2.76 0.03 -7.17
C ALA A 9 2.28 1.28 -6.40
N LYS A 10 2.09 1.13 -5.11
CA LYS A 10 1.74 2.24 -4.20
C LYS A 10 2.61 2.21 -2.95
N ILE A 11 2.70 3.34 -2.27
CA ILE A 11 3.26 3.43 -0.92
C ILE A 11 2.23 4.08 0.00
N LEU A 12 1.90 3.40 1.10
CA LEU A 12 1.14 3.98 2.20
C LEU A 12 2.09 4.79 3.06
N LEU A 13 2.10 6.11 2.86
CA LEU A 13 2.98 7.01 3.62
C LEU A 13 2.60 7.07 5.09
N PHE A 14 1.29 7.10 5.39
CA PHE A 14 0.73 7.19 6.74
C PHE A 14 -0.56 6.42 6.85
N GLY A 15 -0.89 5.92 8.04
CA GLY A 15 -2.19 5.32 8.34
C GLY A 15 -2.17 3.81 8.55
N GLU A 16 -1.03 3.12 8.45
CA GLU A 16 -0.96 1.69 8.73
C GLU A 16 -1.57 1.36 10.08
N TYR A 17 -2.49 0.41 10.11
CA TYR A 17 -3.28 0.05 11.30
C TYR A 17 -4.13 1.18 11.89
N GLY A 18 -3.68 2.45 11.77
CA GLY A 18 -4.38 3.60 12.30
C GLY A 18 -5.78 3.77 11.72
N VAL A 19 -5.99 3.42 10.45
CA VAL A 19 -7.30 3.46 9.78
C VAL A 19 -8.37 2.63 10.50
N ILE A 20 -7.98 1.57 11.22
CA ILE A 20 -8.90 0.75 12.03
C ILE A 20 -9.46 1.57 13.22
N ARG A 21 -8.79 2.66 13.59
CA ARG A 21 -9.14 3.57 14.69
C ARG A 21 -9.35 5.01 14.20
N ASP A 22 -9.85 5.15 12.96
CA ASP A 22 -10.21 6.43 12.35
C ASP A 22 -9.04 7.43 12.25
N ALA A 23 -7.79 6.96 12.19
CA ALA A 23 -6.67 7.80 11.81
C ALA A 23 -6.68 8.05 10.30
N MET A 24 -6.15 9.19 9.88
CA MET A 24 -5.98 9.48 8.45
C MET A 24 -4.99 8.50 7.80
N ALA A 25 -5.20 8.23 6.50
CA ALA A 25 -4.24 7.50 5.68
C ALA A 25 -3.92 8.29 4.41
N LEU A 26 -2.64 8.38 4.09
CA LEU A 26 -2.16 8.98 2.86
C LEU A 26 -1.35 7.96 2.09
N SER A 27 -1.77 7.68 0.86
CA SER A 27 -1.09 6.76 -0.04
C SER A 27 -0.76 7.45 -1.35
N ILE A 28 0.40 7.11 -1.92
CA ILE A 28 0.89 7.66 -3.19
C ILE A 28 1.19 6.56 -4.20
N PRO A 29 1.03 6.81 -5.52
CA PRO A 29 1.54 5.92 -6.54
C PRO A 29 3.07 5.79 -6.45
N TYR A 30 3.59 4.60 -6.73
CA TYR A 30 5.02 4.34 -6.77
C TYR A 30 5.42 3.73 -8.11
N THR A 31 5.95 4.58 -9.00
CA THR A 31 6.15 4.25 -10.42
C THR A 31 7.37 3.39 -10.72
N ASN A 32 8.21 3.08 -9.71
CA ASN A 32 9.39 2.23 -9.91
C ASN A 32 9.02 0.77 -10.19
N PHE A 33 7.82 0.35 -9.80
CA PHE A 33 7.28 -0.97 -10.06
C PHE A 33 5.91 -0.87 -10.73
N SER A 34 5.64 -1.80 -11.62
CA SER A 34 4.34 -1.87 -12.30
C SER A 34 3.99 -3.30 -12.69
N GLY A 35 2.72 -3.52 -13.00
CA GLY A 35 2.23 -4.74 -13.60
C GLY A 35 1.29 -4.47 -14.77
N VAL A 36 1.15 -5.45 -15.66
CA VAL A 36 0.30 -5.38 -16.85
C VAL A 36 -0.27 -6.77 -17.17
N LEU A 37 -1.51 -6.83 -17.64
CA LEU A 37 -2.11 -8.08 -18.14
C LEU A 37 -1.57 -8.39 -19.55
N CYS A 38 -0.99 -9.57 -19.71
CA CYS A 38 -0.34 -10.02 -20.94
C CYS A 38 -0.78 -11.43 -21.35
N PHE A 39 -0.53 -11.77 -22.61
CA PHE A 39 -0.57 -13.13 -23.12
C PHE A 39 0.82 -13.60 -23.46
N PRO A 40 1.16 -14.89 -23.27
CA PRO A 40 2.48 -15.39 -23.61
C PRO A 40 2.72 -15.38 -25.11
N ASP A 41 3.94 -14.99 -25.51
CA ASP A 41 4.41 -15.11 -26.89
C ASP A 41 4.94 -16.55 -27.09
N GLY A 42 4.05 -17.48 -27.40
CA GLY A 42 4.37 -18.91 -27.55
C GLY A 42 4.10 -19.72 -26.27
N LYS A 43 4.99 -20.67 -25.92
CA LYS A 43 4.80 -21.49 -24.71
C LYS A 43 5.11 -20.68 -23.46
N ALA A 44 4.18 -20.67 -22.51
CA ALA A 44 4.36 -19.99 -21.22
C ALA A 44 5.55 -20.57 -20.44
N ASN A 45 6.27 -19.71 -19.73
CA ASN A 45 7.30 -20.12 -18.78
C ASN A 45 6.68 -20.37 -17.38
N PRO A 46 7.41 -21.03 -16.45
CA PRO A 46 6.85 -21.37 -15.13
C PRO A 46 6.31 -20.18 -14.32
N SER A 47 6.90 -18.98 -14.46
CA SER A 47 6.41 -17.78 -13.77
C SER A 47 5.09 -17.27 -14.35
N GLN A 48 4.94 -17.34 -15.67
CA GLN A 48 3.69 -16.98 -16.36
C GLN A 48 2.58 -18.00 -16.02
N GLU A 49 2.91 -19.29 -16.01
CA GLU A 49 1.98 -20.35 -15.60
C GLU A 49 1.49 -20.15 -14.16
N ALA A 50 2.40 -19.88 -13.22
CA ALA A 50 2.04 -19.60 -11.83
C ALA A 50 1.18 -18.34 -11.67
N SER A 51 1.44 -17.30 -12.46
CA SER A 51 0.61 -16.09 -12.50
C SER A 51 -0.79 -16.40 -13.03
N THR A 52 -0.90 -17.16 -14.13
CA THR A 52 -2.19 -17.60 -14.68
C THR A 52 -2.98 -18.44 -13.67
N GLU A 53 -2.34 -19.39 -12.99
CA GLU A 53 -2.99 -20.19 -11.94
C GLU A 53 -3.51 -19.32 -10.78
N SER A 54 -2.77 -18.30 -10.38
CA SER A 54 -3.22 -17.33 -9.37
C SER A 54 -4.47 -16.58 -9.83
N LEU A 55 -4.48 -16.13 -11.09
CA LEU A 55 -5.65 -15.47 -11.69
C LEU A 55 -6.86 -16.42 -11.83
N VAL A 56 -6.64 -17.69 -12.14
CA VAL A 56 -7.71 -18.70 -12.19
C VAL A 56 -8.37 -18.86 -10.81
N ARG A 57 -7.58 -18.99 -9.75
CA ARG A 57 -8.12 -19.09 -8.38
C ARG A 57 -8.88 -17.81 -7.99
N PHE A 58 -8.35 -16.66 -8.33
CA PHE A 58 -9.02 -15.37 -8.10
C PHE A 58 -10.34 -15.28 -8.86
N THR A 59 -10.38 -15.69 -10.14
CA THR A 59 -11.60 -15.69 -10.95
C THR A 59 -12.65 -16.63 -10.37
N THR A 60 -12.25 -17.83 -9.92
CA THR A 60 -13.16 -18.76 -9.24
C THR A 60 -13.80 -18.14 -8.01
N TYR A 61 -13.03 -17.42 -7.19
CA TYR A 61 -13.59 -16.68 -6.06
C TYR A 61 -14.62 -15.62 -6.50
N LEU A 62 -14.39 -14.88 -7.58
CA LEU A 62 -15.36 -13.90 -8.10
C LEU A 62 -16.63 -14.57 -8.63
N GLU A 63 -16.50 -15.69 -9.34
CA GLU A 63 -17.63 -16.51 -9.83
C GLU A 63 -18.46 -17.07 -8.66
N GLU A 64 -17.84 -17.47 -7.55
CA GLU A 64 -18.54 -17.89 -6.34
C GLU A 64 -19.36 -16.74 -5.74
N LEU A 65 -18.78 -15.53 -5.64
CA LEU A 65 -19.51 -14.33 -5.17
C LEU A 65 -20.67 -13.97 -6.10
N GLU A 66 -20.46 -14.06 -7.43
CA GLU A 66 -21.51 -13.82 -8.42
C GLU A 66 -22.65 -14.82 -8.30
N SER A 67 -22.33 -16.12 -8.19
CA SER A 67 -23.33 -17.20 -8.04
C SER A 67 -24.19 -17.06 -6.77
N GLN A 68 -23.63 -16.45 -5.73
CA GLN A 68 -24.31 -16.13 -4.48
C GLN A 68 -25.10 -14.82 -4.54
N GLY A 69 -24.98 -14.05 -5.64
CA GLY A 69 -25.61 -12.77 -5.82
C GLY A 69 -25.07 -11.64 -4.91
N ILE A 70 -23.82 -11.80 -4.45
CA ILE A 70 -23.16 -10.85 -3.54
C ILE A 70 -21.93 -10.14 -4.15
N LEU A 71 -21.56 -10.46 -5.39
CA LEU A 71 -20.52 -9.71 -6.11
C LEU A 71 -20.99 -8.26 -6.32
N ILE A 72 -20.20 -7.30 -5.84
CA ILE A 72 -20.54 -5.87 -5.94
C ILE A 72 -20.14 -5.31 -7.31
N ALA A 73 -18.95 -5.67 -7.79
CA ALA A 73 -18.45 -5.21 -9.07
C ALA A 73 -19.18 -5.93 -10.23
N ASP A 74 -19.64 -5.17 -11.21
CA ASP A 74 -20.25 -5.71 -12.43
C ASP A 74 -19.14 -6.06 -13.44
N LEU A 75 -18.77 -7.37 -13.49
CA LEU A 75 -17.61 -7.87 -14.23
C LEU A 75 -17.99 -8.84 -15.34
N ASP A 76 -17.34 -8.75 -16.49
CA ASP A 76 -17.39 -9.74 -17.57
C ASP A 76 -16.50 -10.96 -17.22
N LEU A 77 -16.98 -11.81 -16.30
CA LEU A 77 -16.27 -13.02 -15.88
C LEU A 77 -16.14 -14.04 -17.01
N ALA A 78 -17.06 -14.04 -17.97
CA ALA A 78 -16.98 -14.95 -19.11
C ALA A 78 -15.79 -14.61 -20.02
N SER A 79 -15.59 -13.34 -20.33
CA SER A 79 -14.42 -12.89 -21.10
C SER A 79 -13.12 -13.09 -20.32
N LEU A 80 -13.12 -12.85 -18.99
CA LEU A 80 -11.96 -13.14 -18.14
C LEU A 80 -11.60 -14.63 -18.20
N ARG A 81 -12.57 -15.54 -18.08
CA ARG A 81 -12.35 -16.99 -18.16
C ARG A 81 -11.80 -17.39 -19.53
N ALA A 82 -12.38 -16.88 -20.61
CA ALA A 82 -11.90 -17.11 -21.98
C ALA A 82 -10.47 -16.63 -22.21
N ASP A 83 -10.08 -15.48 -21.61
CA ASP A 83 -8.71 -14.96 -21.71
C ASP A 83 -7.73 -15.81 -20.86
N LEU A 84 -8.16 -16.34 -19.71
CA LEU A 84 -7.34 -17.29 -18.91
C LEU A 84 -7.09 -18.59 -19.66
N ASP A 85 -8.07 -19.12 -20.41
CA ASP A 85 -7.89 -20.31 -21.24
C ASP A 85 -6.87 -20.10 -22.35
N ARG A 86 -6.64 -18.83 -22.72
CA ARG A 86 -5.60 -18.41 -23.68
C ARG A 86 -4.26 -18.12 -23.01
N GLY A 87 -4.13 -18.32 -21.68
CA GLY A 87 -2.94 -18.12 -20.91
C GLY A 87 -2.72 -16.67 -20.45
N LEU A 88 -3.80 -15.89 -20.22
CA LEU A 88 -3.66 -14.54 -19.62
C LEU A 88 -2.89 -14.64 -18.31
N TYR A 89 -1.90 -13.78 -18.13
CA TYR A 89 -1.12 -13.65 -16.89
C TYR A 89 -0.89 -12.17 -16.55
N PHE A 90 -0.57 -11.90 -15.30
CA PHE A 90 -0.17 -10.58 -14.83
C PHE A 90 1.35 -10.50 -14.75
N ASP A 91 1.96 -9.81 -15.72
CA ASP A 91 3.39 -9.53 -15.75
C ASP A 91 3.70 -8.37 -14.80
N SER A 92 4.43 -8.63 -13.73
CA SER A 92 4.60 -7.66 -12.66
C SER A 92 6.03 -7.64 -12.12
N SER A 93 6.59 -6.43 -12.01
CA SER A 93 7.82 -6.15 -11.28
C SER A 93 7.57 -5.82 -9.80
N ILE A 94 6.30 -5.72 -9.36
CA ILE A 94 5.94 -5.35 -7.99
C ILE A 94 6.25 -6.52 -7.05
N PRO A 95 7.16 -6.37 -6.08
CA PRO A 95 7.52 -7.46 -5.19
C PRO A 95 6.35 -7.85 -4.27
N GLN A 96 6.03 -9.14 -4.25
CA GLN A 96 4.95 -9.68 -3.42
C GLN A 96 5.37 -9.78 -1.95
N GLY A 97 4.47 -9.37 -1.03
CA GLY A 97 4.76 -9.38 0.41
C GLY A 97 5.64 -8.22 0.89
N TYR A 98 5.89 -7.20 0.04
CA TYR A 98 6.73 -6.04 0.38
C TYR A 98 5.95 -4.79 0.82
N GLY A 99 4.63 -4.86 0.93
CA GLY A 99 3.79 -3.74 1.41
C GLY A 99 3.52 -2.66 0.36
N VAL A 100 3.91 -2.88 -0.89
CA VAL A 100 3.82 -1.89 -1.99
C VAL A 100 2.68 -2.14 -2.99
N GLY A 101 1.69 -2.96 -2.61
CA GLY A 101 0.41 -3.07 -3.34
C GLY A 101 0.42 -4.01 -4.54
N SER A 102 1.12 -5.15 -4.48
CA SER A 102 1.13 -6.15 -5.56
C SER A 102 -0.27 -6.70 -5.86
N SER A 103 -1.05 -7.10 -4.84
CA SER A 103 -2.44 -7.53 -4.99
C SER A 103 -3.33 -6.41 -5.53
N GLY A 104 -3.16 -5.20 -5.00
CA GLY A 104 -3.92 -4.02 -5.44
C GLY A 104 -3.73 -3.70 -6.91
N ALA A 105 -2.50 -3.78 -7.43
CA ALA A 105 -2.22 -3.54 -8.85
C ALA A 105 -2.86 -4.60 -9.75
N MET A 106 -2.88 -5.87 -9.32
CA MET A 106 -3.54 -6.95 -10.06
C MET A 106 -5.06 -6.77 -10.07
N VAL A 107 -5.68 -6.46 -8.92
CA VAL A 107 -7.11 -6.15 -8.83
C VAL A 107 -7.47 -4.97 -9.72
N ALA A 108 -6.69 -3.88 -9.69
CA ALA A 108 -6.89 -2.70 -10.53
C ALA A 108 -6.83 -3.05 -12.03
N ALA A 109 -5.88 -3.91 -12.43
CA ALA A 109 -5.73 -4.34 -13.82
C ALA A 109 -6.93 -5.17 -14.32
N LEU A 110 -7.42 -6.08 -13.47
CA LEU A 110 -8.61 -6.89 -13.80
C LEU A 110 -9.88 -6.05 -13.84
N TYR A 111 -10.07 -5.16 -12.88
CA TYR A 111 -11.19 -4.22 -12.87
C TYR A 111 -11.19 -3.35 -14.14
N ALA A 112 -10.06 -2.74 -14.47
CA ALA A 112 -9.96 -1.88 -15.67
C ALA A 112 -10.28 -2.61 -16.97
N ARG A 113 -10.00 -3.91 -17.04
CA ARG A 113 -10.19 -4.70 -18.26
C ARG A 113 -11.56 -5.35 -18.37
N TYR A 114 -12.14 -5.77 -17.25
CA TYR A 114 -13.31 -6.63 -17.24
C TYR A 114 -14.54 -6.02 -16.54
N ALA A 115 -14.44 -4.85 -15.90
CA ALA A 115 -15.65 -4.17 -15.44
C ALA A 115 -16.46 -3.64 -16.64
N HIS A 116 -17.79 -3.91 -16.64
CA HIS A 116 -18.66 -3.39 -17.68
C HIS A 116 -18.73 -1.86 -17.68
N ASN A 117 -18.68 -1.25 -16.49
CA ASN A 117 -18.75 0.20 -16.30
C ASN A 117 -17.64 0.66 -15.35
N PRO A 118 -16.34 0.55 -15.73
CA PRO A 118 -15.25 0.98 -14.87
C PRO A 118 -15.38 2.48 -14.59
N MET A 119 -15.11 2.89 -13.36
CA MET A 119 -15.17 4.30 -12.98
C MET A 119 -14.24 5.15 -13.87
N PRO A 120 -14.74 6.17 -14.58
CA PRO A 120 -13.89 7.05 -15.38
C PRO A 120 -12.88 7.82 -14.52
N LEU A 121 -11.63 7.93 -14.97
CA LEU A 121 -10.55 8.58 -14.19
C LEU A 121 -10.79 10.07 -13.95
N ASP A 122 -11.51 10.76 -14.81
CA ASP A 122 -11.91 12.16 -14.67
C ASP A 122 -12.95 12.38 -13.57
N GLN A 123 -13.57 11.30 -13.08
CA GLN A 123 -14.54 11.32 -11.98
C GLN A 123 -13.92 10.95 -10.62
N ALA A 124 -12.60 10.87 -10.53
CA ALA A 124 -11.89 10.55 -9.29
C ALA A 124 -12.14 11.57 -8.15
N ASN A 125 -12.66 12.74 -8.46
CA ASN A 125 -13.02 13.77 -7.48
C ASN A 125 -14.51 13.69 -7.04
N ASP A 126 -15.30 12.75 -7.55
CA ASP A 126 -16.66 12.48 -7.09
C ASP A 126 -16.62 11.52 -5.86
N PRO A 127 -16.93 11.98 -4.65
CA PRO A 127 -16.77 11.17 -3.45
C PRO A 127 -17.66 9.92 -3.44
N GLU A 128 -18.88 9.99 -4.01
CA GLU A 128 -19.82 8.87 -4.02
C GLU A 128 -19.32 7.76 -4.95
N LYS A 129 -18.86 8.13 -6.15
CA LYS A 129 -18.30 7.19 -7.11
C LYS A 129 -17.00 6.57 -6.61
N LEU A 130 -16.13 7.38 -6.00
CA LEU A 130 -14.88 6.90 -5.43
C LEU A 130 -15.14 5.92 -4.29
N GLN A 131 -16.14 6.20 -3.44
CA GLN A 131 -16.51 5.29 -2.36
C GLN A 131 -17.14 3.99 -2.88
N ALA A 132 -17.98 4.05 -3.92
CA ALA A 132 -18.54 2.88 -4.56
C ALA A 132 -17.44 1.99 -5.16
N MET A 133 -16.57 2.57 -6.00
CA MET A 133 -15.43 1.84 -6.58
C MET A 133 -14.52 1.24 -5.49
N LYS A 134 -14.23 1.98 -4.41
CA LYS A 134 -13.44 1.47 -3.28
C LYS A 134 -14.09 0.23 -2.65
N ALA A 135 -15.42 0.18 -2.57
CA ALA A 135 -16.13 -0.98 -2.03
C ALA A 135 -16.02 -2.21 -2.97
N GLU A 136 -16.15 -2.00 -4.28
CA GLU A 136 -15.91 -3.03 -5.30
C GLU A 136 -14.49 -3.59 -5.19
N MET A 137 -13.49 -2.69 -5.16
CA MET A 137 -12.08 -3.02 -5.02
C MET A 137 -11.77 -3.76 -3.70
N ALA A 138 -12.42 -3.35 -2.60
CA ALA A 138 -12.25 -4.01 -1.29
C ALA A 138 -12.74 -5.45 -1.30
N GLN A 139 -13.89 -5.71 -1.95
CA GLN A 139 -14.41 -7.07 -2.06
C GLN A 139 -13.49 -7.94 -2.92
N MET A 140 -13.06 -7.45 -4.08
CA MET A 140 -12.13 -8.18 -4.95
C MET A 140 -10.80 -8.48 -4.22
N GLU A 141 -10.21 -7.50 -3.56
CA GLU A 141 -8.94 -7.69 -2.82
C GLU A 141 -9.09 -8.58 -1.58
N GLY A 142 -10.32 -8.79 -1.10
CA GLY A 142 -10.65 -9.71 -0.03
C GLY A 142 -10.16 -11.15 -0.26
N PHE A 143 -10.01 -11.57 -1.51
CA PHE A 143 -9.42 -12.85 -1.88
C PHE A 143 -8.01 -13.06 -1.28
N PHE A 144 -7.18 -12.01 -1.27
CA PHE A 144 -5.78 -12.10 -0.82
C PHE A 144 -5.63 -11.98 0.70
N HIS A 145 -6.50 -11.18 1.33
CA HIS A 145 -6.30 -10.73 2.72
C HIS A 145 -7.49 -11.01 3.64
N GLY A 146 -8.55 -11.66 3.13
CA GLY A 146 -9.80 -11.91 3.84
C GLY A 146 -10.63 -10.63 4.02
N ARG A 147 -10.05 -9.56 4.52
CA ARG A 147 -10.65 -8.22 4.59
C ARG A 147 -9.70 -7.19 4.02
N SER A 148 -10.22 -6.32 3.16
CA SER A 148 -9.48 -5.20 2.59
C SER A 148 -10.24 -3.89 2.80
N SER A 149 -9.50 -2.79 2.91
CA SER A 149 -10.05 -1.43 2.86
C SER A 149 -10.40 -0.98 1.44
N GLY A 150 -9.91 -1.67 0.41
CA GLY A 150 -10.00 -1.29 -0.99
C GLY A 150 -9.07 -0.13 -1.37
N MET A 151 -8.30 0.41 -0.45
CA MET A 151 -7.43 1.56 -0.73
C MET A 151 -6.32 1.23 -1.72
N ASP A 152 -5.66 0.09 -1.53
CA ASP A 152 -4.52 -0.31 -2.36
C ASP A 152 -4.90 -0.48 -3.84
N PRO A 153 -5.95 -1.24 -4.20
CA PRO A 153 -6.35 -1.32 -5.60
C PRO A 153 -6.93 -0.01 -6.14
N THR A 154 -7.62 0.78 -5.31
CA THR A 154 -8.13 2.10 -5.72
C THR A 154 -7.00 3.02 -6.16
N ILE A 155 -5.91 3.13 -5.40
CA ILE A 155 -4.78 3.97 -5.78
C ILE A 155 -4.01 3.41 -6.99
N CYS A 156 -3.87 2.08 -7.08
CA CYS A 156 -3.25 1.44 -8.24
C CYS A 156 -4.05 1.69 -9.53
N TYR A 157 -5.38 1.78 -9.42
CA TYR A 157 -6.27 2.09 -10.55
C TYR A 157 -6.22 3.56 -10.94
N LEU A 158 -6.40 4.48 -9.98
CA LEU A 158 -6.44 5.92 -10.23
C LEU A 158 -5.08 6.51 -10.56
N GLN A 159 -4.01 5.94 -10.01
CA GLN A 159 -2.64 6.45 -10.13
C GLN A 159 -2.51 7.91 -9.64
N LEU A 160 -3.29 8.27 -8.63
CA LEU A 160 -3.32 9.58 -7.98
C LEU A 160 -3.11 9.42 -6.47
N PRO A 161 -2.50 10.41 -5.79
CA PRO A 161 -2.42 10.39 -4.33
C PRO A 161 -3.82 10.39 -3.71
N LEU A 162 -4.06 9.51 -2.74
CA LEU A 162 -5.32 9.35 -2.04
C LEU A 162 -5.17 9.66 -0.55
N LEU A 163 -6.08 10.47 -0.03
CA LEU A 163 -6.25 10.74 1.39
C LEU A 163 -7.57 10.15 1.89
N LEU A 164 -7.47 9.26 2.84
CA LEU A 164 -8.59 8.77 3.65
C LEU A 164 -8.61 9.57 4.94
N ARG A 165 -9.65 10.40 5.16
CA ARG A 165 -9.82 11.17 6.40
C ARG A 165 -10.64 10.42 7.44
N SER A 166 -11.53 9.56 6.98
CA SER A 166 -12.32 8.62 7.78
C SER A 166 -12.75 7.43 6.91
N ALA A 167 -13.41 6.43 7.48
CA ALA A 167 -13.90 5.27 6.72
C ALA A 167 -14.80 5.65 5.53
N GLN A 168 -15.53 6.78 5.62
CA GLN A 168 -16.45 7.28 4.59
C GLN A 168 -15.93 8.52 3.84
N ASP A 169 -14.82 9.10 4.23
CA ASP A 169 -14.25 10.30 3.58
C ASP A 169 -12.91 9.96 2.93
N ILE A 170 -12.97 9.62 1.66
CA ILE A 170 -11.81 9.39 0.78
C ILE A 170 -11.84 10.39 -0.37
N GLY A 171 -10.67 10.89 -0.76
CA GLY A 171 -10.52 11.80 -1.89
C GLY A 171 -9.12 11.82 -2.45
N THR A 172 -8.99 12.31 -3.67
CA THR A 172 -7.68 12.63 -4.25
C THR A 172 -7.13 13.89 -3.61
N VAL A 173 -5.79 13.96 -3.51
CA VAL A 173 -5.09 15.15 -2.99
C VAL A 173 -3.92 15.49 -3.89
N SER A 174 -3.56 16.79 -3.92
CA SER A 174 -2.33 17.22 -4.57
C SER A 174 -1.14 16.97 -3.66
N MET A 175 -0.03 16.52 -4.25
CA MET A 175 1.25 16.49 -3.54
C MET A 175 1.73 17.93 -3.32
N PRO A 176 2.41 18.23 -2.20
CA PRO A 176 3.06 19.51 -2.03
C PRO A 176 4.14 19.71 -3.10
N ASP A 177 4.48 20.99 -3.40
CA ASP A 177 5.62 21.31 -4.25
C ASP A 177 6.92 20.89 -3.55
N LEU A 178 7.44 19.73 -3.95
CA LEU A 178 8.65 19.16 -3.37
C LEU A 178 9.85 19.44 -4.29
N PRO A 179 10.98 19.94 -3.76
CA PRO A 179 12.17 20.19 -4.57
C PRO A 179 12.80 18.86 -5.02
N LEU A 180 13.04 18.72 -6.33
CA LEU A 180 13.66 17.50 -6.89
C LEU A 180 15.08 17.22 -6.34
N ASN A 181 15.75 18.24 -5.86
CA ASN A 181 17.10 18.20 -5.28
C ASN A 181 17.12 18.48 -3.78
N GLY A 182 16.01 18.27 -3.08
CA GLY A 182 15.94 18.39 -1.62
C GLY A 182 16.91 17.44 -0.93
N ARG A 183 17.47 17.89 0.22
CA ARG A 183 18.38 17.04 1.02
C ARG A 183 17.63 15.97 1.78
N GLY A 184 16.45 16.30 2.28
CA GLY A 184 15.54 15.37 2.96
C GLY A 184 14.77 14.50 1.99
N GLY A 185 14.07 13.49 2.53
CA GLY A 185 13.24 12.65 1.68
C GLY A 185 12.63 11.44 2.38
N VAL A 186 11.88 10.71 1.59
CA VAL A 186 11.27 9.42 1.94
C VAL A 186 12.02 8.32 1.20
N PHE A 187 12.28 7.21 1.88
CA PHE A 187 13.01 6.08 1.32
C PHE A 187 12.44 4.73 1.79
N LEU A 188 12.77 3.69 1.07
CA LEU A 188 12.48 2.31 1.42
C LEU A 188 13.78 1.58 1.78
N LEU A 189 13.71 0.73 2.82
CA LEU A 189 14.74 -0.26 3.16
C LEU A 189 14.18 -1.64 2.91
N ASN A 190 14.90 -2.47 2.17
CA ASN A 190 14.55 -3.88 1.98
C ASN A 190 14.97 -4.68 3.22
N SER A 191 14.01 -5.33 3.87
CA SER A 191 14.27 -6.13 5.08
C SER A 191 14.84 -7.54 4.79
N GLY A 192 15.03 -7.90 3.53
CA GLY A 192 15.66 -9.16 3.12
C GLY A 192 14.69 -10.30 2.77
N GLY A 193 13.40 -10.18 3.10
CA GLY A 193 12.40 -11.19 2.78
C GLY A 193 10.97 -10.65 2.84
N PRO A 194 9.98 -11.32 2.19
CA PRO A 194 8.60 -10.88 2.21
C PRO A 194 7.98 -10.97 3.60
N GLY A 195 7.02 -10.09 3.88
CA GLY A 195 6.15 -10.16 5.05
C GLY A 195 4.85 -10.89 4.74
N GLU A 196 4.21 -11.43 5.78
CA GLU A 196 2.89 -12.04 5.70
C GLU A 196 1.86 -11.14 6.38
N THR A 197 0.86 -10.65 5.62
CA THR A 197 -0.11 -9.68 6.12
C THR A 197 -1.02 -10.25 7.21
N GLN A 198 -1.58 -11.45 7.01
CA GLN A 198 -2.58 -12.01 7.93
C GLN A 198 -2.06 -12.20 9.37
N PRO A 199 -0.88 -12.81 9.61
CA PRO A 199 -0.35 -12.92 10.97
C PRO A 199 -0.14 -11.56 11.65
N MET A 200 0.34 -10.56 10.92
CA MET A 200 0.58 -9.22 11.47
C MET A 200 -0.72 -8.53 11.84
N VAL A 201 -1.73 -8.61 10.99
CA VAL A 201 -3.09 -8.09 11.29
C VAL A 201 -3.68 -8.80 12.51
N GLN A 202 -3.52 -10.13 12.62
CA GLN A 202 -4.02 -10.88 13.78
C GLN A 202 -3.35 -10.41 15.08
N ILE A 203 -2.01 -10.25 15.09
CA ILE A 203 -1.28 -9.72 16.25
C ILE A 203 -1.83 -8.34 16.65
N PHE A 204 -2.07 -7.45 15.68
CA PHE A 204 -2.62 -6.14 15.96
C PHE A 204 -4.03 -6.22 16.54
N MET A 205 -4.91 -7.06 15.97
CA MET A 205 -6.28 -7.24 16.45
C MET A 205 -6.31 -7.83 17.87
N ASP A 206 -5.37 -8.72 18.21
CA ASP A 206 -5.26 -9.27 19.55
C ASP A 206 -4.79 -8.20 20.54
N LYS A 207 -3.82 -7.36 20.18
CA LYS A 207 -3.41 -6.20 21.00
C LYS A 207 -4.53 -5.19 21.21
N LEU A 208 -5.40 -4.98 20.23
CA LEU A 208 -6.57 -4.11 20.36
C LEU A 208 -7.58 -4.60 21.42
N LYS A 209 -7.53 -5.85 21.88
CA LYS A 209 -8.36 -6.32 23.01
C LYS A 209 -7.93 -5.70 24.34
N GLU A 210 -6.67 -5.24 24.43
CA GLU A 210 -6.13 -4.57 25.59
C GLU A 210 -6.57 -3.09 25.63
N GLU A 211 -7.18 -2.65 26.73
CA GLU A 211 -7.69 -1.27 26.87
C GLU A 211 -6.57 -0.22 26.71
N GLY A 212 -5.42 -0.47 27.34
CA GLY A 212 -4.26 0.42 27.26
C GLY A 212 -3.78 0.64 25.82
N PHE A 213 -3.71 -0.44 25.02
CA PHE A 213 -3.32 -0.33 23.62
C PHE A 213 -4.39 0.36 22.76
N ARG A 214 -5.69 0.08 22.98
CA ARG A 214 -6.77 0.82 22.30
C ARG A 214 -6.68 2.32 22.54
N ARG A 215 -6.45 2.70 23.80
CA ARG A 215 -6.31 4.11 24.20
C ARG A 215 -5.10 4.75 23.57
N LEU A 216 -3.93 4.07 23.57
CA LEU A 216 -2.71 4.52 22.88
C LEU A 216 -2.96 4.78 21.40
N MET A 217 -3.65 3.87 20.69
CA MET A 217 -3.98 4.02 19.28
C MET A 217 -4.88 5.23 19.02
N THR A 218 -5.88 5.45 19.86
CA THR A 218 -6.85 6.54 19.66
C THR A 218 -6.31 7.92 20.07
N GLU A 219 -5.53 7.99 21.16
CA GLU A 219 -5.07 9.28 21.71
C GLU A 219 -3.70 9.71 21.19
N GLN A 220 -2.76 8.78 21.06
CA GLN A 220 -1.38 9.12 20.69
C GLN A 220 -1.06 8.80 19.23
N PHE A 221 -1.26 7.54 18.81
CA PHE A 221 -0.95 7.14 17.44
C PHE A 221 -1.70 8.00 16.43
N LYS A 222 -3.04 8.10 16.58
CA LYS A 222 -3.86 8.93 15.69
C LYS A 222 -3.39 10.38 15.68
N CYS A 223 -3.11 10.97 16.84
CA CYS A 223 -2.66 12.36 16.94
C CYS A 223 -1.34 12.59 16.16
N TYR A 224 -0.34 11.73 16.36
CA TYR A 224 0.96 11.87 15.68
C TYR A 224 0.86 11.57 14.19
N ASN A 225 0.10 10.52 13.82
CA ASN A 225 -0.12 10.15 12.43
C ASN A 225 -0.83 11.28 11.65
N ASP A 226 -1.93 11.80 12.19
CA ASP A 226 -2.72 12.84 11.52
C ASP A 226 -1.96 14.16 11.43
N ALA A 227 -1.13 14.48 12.45
CA ALA A 227 -0.21 15.62 12.39
C ALA A 227 0.88 15.43 11.31
N CYS A 228 1.39 14.20 11.12
CA CYS A 228 2.32 13.89 10.02
C CYS A 228 1.65 14.08 8.66
N VAL A 229 0.43 13.58 8.47
CA VAL A 229 -0.33 13.74 7.22
C VAL A 229 -0.54 15.22 6.90
N ALA A 230 -1.03 16.00 7.87
CA ALA A 230 -1.26 17.42 7.69
C ALA A 230 0.04 18.18 7.35
N ALA A 231 1.10 17.95 8.12
CA ALA A 231 2.39 18.59 7.90
C ALA A 231 3.00 18.24 6.54
N PHE A 232 2.86 16.98 6.10
CA PHE A 232 3.33 16.54 4.79
C PHE A 232 2.58 17.23 3.65
N LEU A 233 1.26 17.25 3.69
CA LEU A 233 0.44 17.90 2.65
C LEU A 233 0.63 19.41 2.60
N GLU A 234 0.97 20.06 3.73
CA GLU A 234 1.28 21.48 3.80
C GLU A 234 2.75 21.82 3.48
N GLY A 235 3.60 20.82 3.21
CA GLY A 235 5.03 21.03 2.94
C GLY A 235 5.83 21.50 4.17
N LYS A 236 5.31 21.31 5.39
CA LYS A 236 5.94 21.73 6.66
C LYS A 236 6.93 20.69 7.17
N THR A 237 8.08 20.59 6.50
CA THR A 237 9.09 19.52 6.73
C THR A 237 9.56 19.43 8.19
N GLU A 238 9.82 20.55 8.87
CA GLU A 238 10.28 20.54 10.27
C GLU A 238 9.21 19.97 11.22
N VAL A 239 7.94 20.34 11.00
CA VAL A 239 6.83 19.83 11.77
C VAL A 239 6.66 18.33 11.50
N LEU A 240 6.72 17.94 10.22
CA LEU A 240 6.65 16.53 9.80
C LEU A 240 7.70 15.68 10.52
N LEU A 241 8.96 16.05 10.47
CA LEU A 241 10.07 15.30 11.07
C LEU A 241 9.95 15.20 12.60
N ARG A 242 9.47 16.28 13.25
CA ARG A 242 9.23 16.28 14.69
C ARG A 242 8.12 15.29 15.10
N GLU A 243 7.00 15.28 14.37
CA GLU A 243 5.89 14.37 14.65
C GLU A 243 6.22 12.92 14.24
N LEU A 244 6.97 12.73 13.15
CA LEU A 244 7.51 11.44 12.75
C LEU A 244 8.42 10.81 13.81
N LYS A 245 9.27 11.60 14.48
CA LYS A 245 10.09 11.09 15.58
C LYS A 245 9.22 10.46 16.67
N LYS A 246 8.12 11.12 17.05
CA LYS A 246 7.18 10.62 18.06
C LYS A 246 6.46 9.37 17.57
N LEU A 247 5.95 9.39 16.33
CA LEU A 247 5.27 8.26 15.71
C LEU A 247 6.20 7.05 15.60
N SER A 248 7.43 7.24 15.11
CA SER A 248 8.45 6.21 14.98
C SER A 248 8.79 5.57 16.33
N GLY A 249 8.98 6.37 17.38
CA GLY A 249 9.22 5.87 18.74
C GLY A 249 8.05 5.08 19.31
N LEU A 250 6.81 5.57 19.07
CA LEU A 250 5.60 4.86 19.48
C LEU A 250 5.46 3.51 18.77
N VAL A 251 5.74 3.46 17.46
CA VAL A 251 5.70 2.21 16.68
C VAL A 251 6.77 1.24 17.18
N LEU A 252 8.02 1.69 17.38
CA LEU A 252 9.09 0.84 17.90
C LEU A 252 8.72 0.22 19.26
N ALA A 253 8.16 1.01 20.17
CA ALA A 253 7.80 0.57 21.51
C ALA A 253 6.60 -0.40 21.56
N ASN A 254 5.66 -0.29 20.60
CA ASN A 254 4.38 -0.99 20.72
C ASN A 254 4.10 -2.01 19.60
N PHE A 255 4.83 -1.97 18.48
CA PHE A 255 4.61 -2.83 17.32
C PHE A 255 5.77 -3.82 17.11
N GLY A 256 6.54 -4.10 18.14
CA GLY A 256 7.75 -4.94 18.08
C GLY A 256 7.63 -6.22 17.24
N PRO A 257 6.57 -7.06 17.41
CA PRO A 257 6.41 -8.27 16.61
C PRO A 257 6.22 -8.04 15.09
N MET A 258 5.86 -6.81 14.68
CA MET A 258 5.66 -6.43 13.29
C MET A 258 6.93 -5.83 12.66
N ILE A 259 7.95 -5.57 13.47
CA ILE A 259 9.25 -5.06 13.02
C ILE A 259 10.21 -6.25 12.95
N PRO A 260 10.87 -6.52 11.80
CA PRO A 260 11.88 -7.56 11.73
C PRO A 260 12.96 -7.34 12.78
N SER A 261 13.36 -8.40 13.50
CA SER A 261 14.23 -8.34 14.70
C SER A 261 15.53 -7.55 14.48
N ASP A 262 16.12 -7.72 13.30
CA ASP A 262 17.41 -7.11 12.96
C ASP A 262 17.31 -5.58 12.80
N TYR A 263 16.07 -5.05 12.63
CA TYR A 263 15.82 -3.62 12.44
C TYR A 263 15.51 -2.85 13.73
N HIS A 264 15.28 -3.51 14.87
CA HIS A 264 14.97 -2.82 16.12
C HIS A 264 16.11 -1.85 16.55
N ASN A 265 17.36 -2.32 16.53
CA ASN A 265 18.51 -1.49 16.89
C ASN A 265 18.74 -0.36 15.88
N LEU A 266 18.56 -0.66 14.59
CA LEU A 266 18.67 0.33 13.53
C LEU A 266 17.59 1.41 13.66
N TRP A 267 16.37 1.01 13.98
CA TRP A 267 15.25 1.92 14.22
C TRP A 267 15.52 2.85 15.41
N GLN A 268 15.98 2.30 16.53
CA GLN A 268 16.34 3.08 17.71
C GLN A 268 17.49 4.05 17.41
N LYS A 269 18.53 3.60 16.68
CA LYS A 269 19.65 4.44 16.25
C LYS A 269 19.19 5.68 15.50
N GLY A 270 18.26 5.53 14.54
CA GLY A 270 17.72 6.67 13.79
C GLY A 270 17.01 7.70 14.67
N ILE A 271 16.24 7.24 15.67
CA ILE A 271 15.57 8.10 16.65
C ILE A 271 16.59 8.87 17.51
N ASP A 272 17.64 8.19 17.98
CA ASP A 272 18.63 8.76 18.89
C ASP A 272 19.52 9.79 18.19
N THR A 273 19.95 9.49 16.96
CA THR A 273 20.79 10.38 16.16
C THR A 273 20.02 11.49 15.44
N ASN A 274 18.70 11.37 15.31
CA ASN A 274 17.84 12.18 14.45
C ASN A 274 18.23 12.13 12.97
N ALA A 275 18.97 11.14 12.52
CA ALA A 275 19.39 10.99 11.13
C ALA A 275 18.24 10.49 10.23
N TYR A 276 17.34 9.68 10.80
CA TYR A 276 16.15 9.17 10.11
C TYR A 276 15.11 8.66 11.10
N TYR A 277 13.87 8.51 10.61
CA TYR A 277 12.75 7.95 11.36
C TYR A 277 12.08 6.86 10.52
N LEU A 278 12.05 5.64 11.05
CA LEU A 278 11.47 4.49 10.39
C LEU A 278 10.00 4.32 10.78
N LYS A 279 9.25 3.65 9.92
CA LYS A 279 7.88 3.19 10.16
C LYS A 279 7.58 1.96 9.32
N LEU A 280 6.52 1.24 9.62
CA LEU A 280 6.09 0.10 8.83
C LEU A 280 5.74 0.54 7.39
N CYS A 281 5.97 -0.34 6.42
CA CYS A 281 5.46 -0.23 5.06
C CYS A 281 4.38 -1.32 4.88
N GLY A 282 3.11 -0.94 4.96
CA GLY A 282 2.00 -1.89 5.02
C GLY A 282 1.89 -2.61 6.38
N SER A 283 1.67 -3.91 6.38
CA SER A 283 1.45 -4.69 7.62
C SER A 283 2.70 -4.94 8.45
N GLY A 284 3.89 -4.75 7.90
CA GLY A 284 5.14 -5.15 8.55
C GLY A 284 5.41 -6.65 8.50
N GLY A 285 6.29 -7.12 9.40
CA GLY A 285 6.71 -8.52 9.45
C GLY A 285 7.74 -8.92 8.40
N GLY A 286 8.12 -8.00 7.51
CA GLY A 286 9.03 -8.21 6.39
C GLY A 286 8.75 -7.23 5.26
N GLY A 287 9.34 -7.47 4.09
CA GLY A 287 9.20 -6.60 2.92
C GLY A 287 9.99 -5.31 3.04
N TYR A 288 9.38 -4.18 2.72
CA TYR A 288 10.00 -2.88 2.91
C TYR A 288 9.70 -2.29 4.29
N ILE A 289 10.66 -1.48 4.77
CA ILE A 289 10.48 -0.55 5.90
C ILE A 289 10.53 0.85 5.29
N LEU A 290 9.58 1.71 5.62
CA LEU A 290 9.52 3.08 5.14
C LEU A 290 10.32 3.99 6.08
N GLY A 291 11.15 4.87 5.52
CA GLY A 291 11.95 5.81 6.27
C GLY A 291 11.80 7.24 5.77
N PHE A 292 12.03 8.19 6.67
CA PHE A 292 12.06 9.62 6.41
C PHE A 292 13.35 10.19 7.00
N ALA A 293 14.04 11.03 6.24
CA ALA A 293 15.29 11.63 6.68
C ALA A 293 15.31 13.13 6.42
N PRO A 294 15.85 13.95 7.34
CA PRO A 294 16.14 15.37 7.08
C PRO A 294 17.28 15.53 6.07
N ASP A 295 18.17 14.55 5.97
CA ASP A 295 19.31 14.50 5.06
C ASP A 295 19.54 13.06 4.63
N LEU A 296 19.29 12.76 3.35
CA LEU A 296 19.40 11.41 2.81
C LEU A 296 20.85 10.91 2.73
N GLU A 297 21.84 11.80 2.58
CA GLU A 297 23.25 11.38 2.56
C GLU A 297 23.71 10.97 3.96
N GLN A 298 23.35 11.74 4.98
CA GLN A 298 23.61 11.36 6.36
C GLN A 298 22.88 10.07 6.73
N ALA A 299 21.61 9.94 6.36
CA ALA A 299 20.85 8.73 6.63
C ALA A 299 21.47 7.49 5.98
N GLN A 300 21.93 7.59 4.71
CA GLN A 300 22.60 6.48 4.04
C GLN A 300 23.90 6.07 4.75
N ALA A 301 24.69 7.02 5.23
CA ALA A 301 25.91 6.74 5.99
C ALA A 301 25.61 6.03 7.32
N GLU A 302 24.53 6.42 8.02
CA GLU A 302 24.10 5.79 9.28
C GLU A 302 23.45 4.43 9.09
N LEU A 303 22.89 4.15 7.91
CA LEU A 303 22.22 2.93 7.54
C LEU A 303 23.14 1.87 6.90
N ASP A 304 24.40 2.25 6.58
CA ASP A 304 25.35 1.29 5.99
C ASP A 304 25.47 0.00 6.81
N PRO A 305 25.43 -1.20 6.21
CA PRO A 305 25.46 -1.50 4.77
C PRO A 305 24.07 -1.57 4.09
N HIS A 306 22.99 -1.17 4.74
CA HIS A 306 21.64 -1.23 4.15
C HIS A 306 21.48 -0.13 3.08
N ARG A 307 21.06 -0.54 1.89
CA ARG A 307 20.81 0.41 0.80
C ARG A 307 19.43 1.01 0.91
N MET A 308 19.33 2.33 0.74
CA MET A 308 18.08 3.05 0.63
C MET A 308 17.63 3.16 -0.85
N ASP A 309 16.34 2.90 -1.10
CA ASP A 309 15.68 3.25 -2.36
C ASP A 309 14.86 4.52 -2.14
N VAL A 310 15.32 5.64 -2.69
CA VAL A 310 14.67 6.95 -2.49
C VAL A 310 13.34 7.00 -3.25
N VAL A 311 12.27 7.35 -2.55
CA VAL A 311 10.89 7.45 -3.08
C VAL A 311 10.61 8.87 -3.56
N LEU A 312 10.89 9.86 -2.71
CA LEU A 312 10.73 11.29 -3.01
C LEU A 312 11.68 12.11 -2.15
N ARG A 313 11.92 13.36 -2.58
CA ARG A 313 12.75 14.34 -1.85
C ARG A 313 11.90 15.51 -1.38
N PHE A 314 12.33 16.16 -0.30
CA PHE A 314 11.76 17.42 0.21
C PHE A 314 12.82 18.33 0.83
#